data_23f73d030faeb613470d6f39ef69cb58
#
_entry.id   23f73d030faeb613470d6f39ef69cb58
#
_cell.length_a   1.000
_cell.length_b   1.000
_cell.length_c   1.000
_cell.angle_alpha   90.00
_cell.angle_beta   90.00
_cell.angle_gamma   90.00
#
_symmetry.space_group_name_H-M   'P 1'
#
loop_
_entity.id
_entity.type
_entity.pdbx_description
1 polymer ?
#
loop_
_entity_poly.entity_id
_entity_poly.type
_entity_poly.pdbx_seq_one_letter_code
_entity_poly.pdbx_strand_id
1 'polypeptide(L)'
;MYNLQDPIRLETLSGVKILRLHIQENTKTVESVTVDMLKPILENPEQFIGPSTLEADGRTFEGTYVCMGNPHFVTFVEDIDTIDIAHYGKILERDKAFPQRCNIEFAQVTDTDVIRTRVWERGSGITMACGTGACATAVAAALTKR
;
A
#
# COMPACT_ATOMS: atom_id res chain seq x y z
N MET A 1 10.96 17.90 -28.67
CA MET A 1 11.61 18.20 -27.38
C MET A 1 10.52 18.12 -26.32
N TYR A 2 10.63 17.21 -25.36
CA TYR A 2 9.61 17.11 -24.28
C TYR A 2 9.75 18.31 -23.36
N ASN A 3 8.62 18.99 -23.05
CA ASN A 3 8.62 20.02 -22.04
C ASN A 3 8.54 19.34 -20.67
N LEU A 4 9.65 19.33 -19.94
CA LEU A 4 9.74 18.69 -18.61
C LEU A 4 8.85 19.36 -17.52
N GLN A 5 8.21 20.49 -17.85
CA GLN A 5 7.26 21.16 -16.94
C GLN A 5 5.81 20.66 -17.12
N ASP A 6 5.51 19.96 -18.21
CA ASP A 6 4.18 19.40 -18.43
C ASP A 6 4.02 18.08 -17.64
N PRO A 7 2.82 17.80 -17.11
CA PRO A 7 2.55 16.52 -16.47
C PRO A 7 2.73 15.36 -17.43
N ILE A 8 3.45 14.34 -17.00
CA ILE A 8 3.58 13.08 -17.75
C ILE A 8 2.35 12.23 -17.49
N ARG A 9 1.78 11.67 -18.55
CA ARG A 9 0.71 10.68 -18.48
C ARG A 9 1.31 9.29 -18.66
N LEU A 10 1.26 8.49 -17.61
CA LEU A 10 1.78 7.12 -17.61
C LEU A 10 0.61 6.12 -17.63
N GLU A 11 0.51 5.33 -18.69
CA GLU A 11 -0.42 4.23 -18.75
C GLU A 11 0.06 3.04 -17.91
N THR A 12 -0.81 2.54 -17.04
CA THR A 12 -0.55 1.38 -16.18
C THR A 12 -1.74 0.44 -16.20
N LEU A 13 -1.57 -0.79 -15.69
CA LEU A 13 -2.67 -1.76 -15.55
C LEU A 13 -3.81 -1.24 -14.65
N SER A 14 -3.53 -0.29 -13.76
CA SER A 14 -4.54 0.36 -12.88
C SER A 14 -5.03 1.70 -13.43
N GLY A 15 -4.85 1.96 -14.72
CA GLY A 15 -5.26 3.18 -15.40
C GLY A 15 -4.13 4.18 -15.61
N VAL A 16 -4.47 5.33 -16.19
CA VAL A 16 -3.52 6.41 -16.46
C VAL A 16 -3.21 7.17 -15.18
N LYS A 17 -1.92 7.26 -14.83
CA LYS A 17 -1.42 8.09 -13.73
C LYS A 17 -0.86 9.40 -14.25
N ILE A 18 -1.08 10.46 -13.51
CA ILE A 18 -0.54 11.80 -13.82
C ILE A 18 0.67 12.04 -12.92
N LEU A 19 1.82 12.27 -13.54
CA LEU A 19 3.10 12.46 -12.88
C LEU A 19 3.56 13.91 -13.06
N ARG A 20 3.92 14.56 -11.97
CA ARG A 20 4.56 15.88 -11.97
C ARG A 20 6.00 15.72 -11.51
N LEU A 21 6.93 16.08 -12.39
CA LEU A 21 8.36 16.04 -12.09
C LEU A 21 8.78 17.28 -11.29
N HIS A 22 9.60 17.09 -10.27
CA HIS A 22 10.31 18.14 -9.55
C HIS A 22 11.76 18.11 -10.00
N ILE A 23 12.19 19.17 -10.70
CA ILE A 23 13.49 19.24 -11.37
C ILE A 23 14.36 20.23 -10.63
N GLN A 24 15.57 19.81 -10.28
CA GLN A 24 16.59 20.68 -9.71
C GLN A 24 17.08 21.66 -10.79
N GLU A 25 16.92 22.95 -10.56
CA GLU A 25 17.20 23.99 -11.58
C GLU A 25 18.64 23.97 -12.11
N ASN A 26 19.62 23.75 -11.22
CA ASN A 26 21.05 23.83 -11.53
C ASN A 26 21.54 22.62 -12.33
N THR A 27 21.06 21.42 -12.04
CA THR A 27 21.55 20.17 -12.65
C THR A 27 20.64 19.63 -13.75
N LYS A 28 19.41 20.14 -13.82
CA LYS A 28 18.33 19.62 -14.69
C LYS A 28 18.00 18.14 -14.43
N THR A 29 18.33 17.64 -13.24
CA THR A 29 18.00 16.27 -12.80
C THR A 29 16.65 16.25 -12.10
N VAL A 30 15.91 15.14 -12.25
CA VAL A 30 14.66 14.91 -11.52
C VAL A 30 15.01 14.56 -10.09
N GLU A 31 14.59 15.37 -9.14
CA GLU A 31 14.79 15.18 -7.70
C GLU A 31 13.71 14.30 -7.10
N SER A 32 12.46 14.55 -7.49
CA SER A 32 11.31 13.78 -7.03
C SER A 32 10.18 13.83 -8.05
N VAL A 33 9.17 12.97 -7.84
CA VAL A 33 7.98 12.90 -8.69
C VAL A 33 6.73 12.84 -7.81
N THR A 34 5.80 13.77 -8.05
CA THR A 34 4.45 13.65 -7.46
C THR A 34 3.58 12.84 -8.41
N VAL A 35 2.92 11.80 -7.87
CA VAL A 35 2.02 10.93 -8.62
C VAL A 35 0.60 11.07 -8.08
N ASP A 36 -0.37 11.35 -8.96
CA ASP A 36 -1.78 11.24 -8.60
C ASP A 36 -2.18 9.76 -8.57
N MET A 37 -2.34 9.24 -7.37
CA MET A 37 -2.70 7.83 -7.13
C MET A 37 -4.20 7.57 -7.27
N LEU A 38 -5.00 8.60 -7.56
CA LEU A 38 -6.46 8.57 -7.65
C LEU A 38 -7.14 8.28 -6.30
N LYS A 39 -8.46 8.08 -6.33
CA LYS A 39 -9.25 7.81 -5.12
C LYS A 39 -9.13 6.35 -4.71
N PRO A 40 -9.05 6.05 -3.41
CA PRO A 40 -9.13 4.69 -2.91
C PRO A 40 -10.53 4.10 -3.14
N ILE A 41 -10.58 2.79 -3.34
CA ILE A 41 -11.82 2.01 -3.36
C ILE A 41 -11.83 1.15 -2.09
N LEU A 42 -12.87 1.30 -1.27
CA LEU A 42 -12.96 0.63 0.04
C LEU A 42 -13.81 -0.64 0.00
N GLU A 43 -14.61 -0.81 -1.05
CA GLU A 43 -15.46 -1.98 -1.26
C GLU A 43 -15.25 -2.52 -2.66
N ASN A 44 -14.73 -3.75 -2.76
CA ASN A 44 -14.58 -4.46 -4.02
C ASN A 44 -14.75 -5.96 -3.76
N PRO A 45 -15.96 -6.51 -3.98
CA PRO A 45 -16.25 -7.92 -3.71
C PRO A 45 -15.51 -8.90 -4.61
N GLU A 46 -14.93 -8.44 -5.72
CA GLU A 46 -14.06 -9.29 -6.55
C GLU A 46 -12.68 -9.49 -5.93
N GLN A 47 -12.26 -8.61 -5.01
CA GLN A 47 -10.93 -8.62 -4.40
C GLN A 47 -10.95 -8.88 -2.90
N PHE A 48 -12.06 -8.55 -2.21
CA PHE A 48 -12.21 -8.75 -0.78
C PHE A 48 -13.63 -9.16 -0.40
N ILE A 49 -13.78 -10.35 0.17
CA ILE A 49 -15.06 -10.94 0.58
C ILE A 49 -15.06 -11.35 2.06
N GLY A 50 -14.00 -11.06 2.77
CA GLY A 50 -13.78 -11.51 4.14
C GLY A 50 -14.17 -10.49 5.21
N PRO A 51 -14.08 -10.90 6.47
CA PRO A 51 -14.15 -9.99 7.60
C PRO A 51 -12.87 -9.13 7.68
N SER A 52 -12.94 -8.03 8.45
CA SER A 52 -11.79 -7.21 8.78
C SER A 52 -10.76 -7.90 9.68
N THR A 53 -11.10 -9.05 10.24
CA THR A 53 -10.25 -9.83 11.14
C THR A 53 -9.89 -11.15 10.48
N LEU A 54 -8.59 -11.38 10.29
CA LEU A 54 -8.04 -12.58 9.67
C LEU A 54 -7.18 -13.35 10.68
N GLU A 55 -7.04 -14.64 10.47
CA GLU A 55 -6.19 -15.50 11.30
C GLU A 55 -5.04 -16.08 10.48
N ALA A 56 -3.85 -16.04 11.03
CA ALA A 56 -2.67 -16.67 10.45
C ALA A 56 -1.86 -17.35 11.56
N ASP A 57 -1.75 -18.68 11.49
CA ASP A 57 -0.96 -19.51 12.41
C ASP A 57 -1.24 -19.19 13.90
N GLY A 58 -2.53 -19.15 14.26
CA GLY A 58 -3.00 -18.89 15.64
C GLY A 58 -2.90 -17.44 16.09
N ARG A 59 -2.48 -16.52 15.22
CA ARG A 59 -2.47 -15.08 15.47
C ARG A 59 -3.57 -14.38 14.70
N THR A 60 -4.25 -13.46 15.36
CA THR A 60 -5.32 -12.65 14.79
C THR A 60 -4.77 -11.31 14.30
N PHE A 61 -5.18 -10.92 13.10
CA PHE A 61 -4.83 -9.64 12.47
C PHE A 61 -6.11 -8.89 12.12
N GLU A 62 -6.36 -7.80 12.81
CA GLU A 62 -7.39 -6.85 12.44
C GLU A 62 -6.83 -5.88 11.41
N GLY A 63 -7.55 -5.67 10.31
CA GLY A 63 -7.05 -4.80 9.25
C GLY A 63 -8.15 -4.14 8.44
N THR A 64 -7.72 -3.23 7.59
CA THR A 64 -8.57 -2.46 6.70
C THR A 64 -8.21 -2.78 5.25
N TYR A 65 -9.21 -3.19 4.46
CA TYR A 65 -9.04 -3.33 3.02
C TYR A 65 -9.07 -1.97 2.33
N VAL A 66 -8.11 -1.74 1.44
CA VAL A 66 -8.02 -0.54 0.59
C VAL A 66 -7.51 -0.93 -0.80
N CYS A 67 -8.24 -0.59 -1.85
CA CYS A 67 -7.76 -0.76 -3.21
C CYS A 67 -7.24 0.58 -3.75
N MET A 68 -5.98 0.61 -4.17
CA MET A 68 -5.30 1.73 -4.83
C MET A 68 -5.02 1.44 -6.32
N GLY A 69 -5.95 0.66 -6.95
CA GLY A 69 -5.76 0.05 -8.26
C GLY A 69 -5.23 -1.38 -8.19
N ASN A 70 -4.76 -1.78 -7.03
CA ASN A 70 -4.42 -3.13 -6.60
C ASN A 70 -4.85 -3.29 -5.12
N PRO A 71 -5.17 -4.54 -4.68
CA PRO A 71 -5.69 -4.77 -3.33
C PRO A 71 -4.60 -4.68 -2.27
N HIS A 72 -4.92 -4.03 -1.17
CA HIS A 72 -4.11 -3.92 0.05
C HIS A 72 -4.94 -4.26 1.27
N PHE A 73 -4.36 -4.97 2.22
CA PHE A 73 -4.90 -5.19 3.54
C PHE A 73 -3.90 -4.65 4.56
N VAL A 74 -4.29 -3.59 5.25
CA VAL A 74 -3.44 -2.87 6.21
C VAL A 74 -3.78 -3.32 7.61
N THR A 75 -2.83 -3.91 8.31
CA THR A 75 -2.95 -4.29 9.73
C THR A 75 -2.01 -3.47 10.59
N PHE A 76 -2.54 -2.86 11.67
CA PHE A 76 -1.73 -2.13 12.62
C PHE A 76 -1.22 -3.06 13.71
N VAL A 77 0.06 -2.95 13.99
CA VAL A 77 0.78 -3.76 15.00
C VAL A 77 1.48 -2.85 16.00
N GLU A 78 1.69 -3.33 17.21
CA GLU A 78 2.35 -2.57 18.27
C GLU A 78 3.84 -2.37 17.99
N ASP A 79 4.52 -3.43 17.55
CA ASP A 79 5.93 -3.39 17.21
C ASP A 79 6.19 -4.18 15.91
N ILE A 80 6.51 -3.44 14.85
CA ILE A 80 6.72 -3.99 13.52
C ILE A 80 7.99 -4.84 13.41
N ASP A 81 8.96 -4.60 14.27
CA ASP A 81 10.25 -5.31 14.26
C ASP A 81 10.12 -6.71 14.86
N THR A 82 9.07 -6.97 15.64
CA THR A 82 8.76 -8.31 16.21
C THR A 82 7.93 -9.19 15.30
N ILE A 83 7.42 -8.67 14.17
CA ILE A 83 6.57 -9.41 13.25
C ILE A 83 7.41 -10.17 12.21
N ASP A 84 7.22 -11.47 12.13
CA ASP A 84 7.73 -12.26 11.00
C ASP A 84 6.85 -12.03 9.77
N ILE A 85 7.21 -10.98 9.03
CA ILE A 85 6.47 -10.54 7.84
C ILE A 85 6.49 -11.59 6.73
N ALA A 86 7.59 -12.34 6.60
CA ALA A 86 7.69 -13.38 5.59
C ALA A 86 6.73 -14.55 5.89
N HIS A 87 6.60 -14.89 7.15
CA HIS A 87 5.71 -15.94 7.61
C HIS A 87 4.24 -15.53 7.50
N TYR A 88 3.87 -14.47 8.22
CA TYR A 88 2.45 -14.03 8.27
C TYR A 88 1.96 -13.45 6.95
N GLY A 89 2.79 -12.66 6.27
CA GLY A 89 2.44 -12.07 4.99
C GLY A 89 2.12 -13.11 3.92
N LYS A 90 2.90 -14.19 3.86
CA LYS A 90 2.67 -15.30 2.94
C LYS A 90 1.34 -16.03 3.20
N ILE A 91 0.95 -16.18 4.46
CA ILE A 91 -0.32 -16.81 4.84
C ILE A 91 -1.48 -15.88 4.50
N LEU A 92 -1.41 -14.63 4.98
CA LEU A 92 -2.47 -13.64 4.78
C LEU A 92 -2.68 -13.28 3.31
N GLU A 93 -1.61 -13.18 2.50
CA GLU A 93 -1.72 -12.94 1.04
C GLU A 93 -2.74 -13.88 0.37
N ARG A 94 -2.81 -15.11 0.86
CA ARG A 94 -3.56 -16.22 0.26
C ARG A 94 -4.82 -16.58 1.04
N ASP A 95 -5.19 -15.77 2.01
CA ASP A 95 -6.42 -16.01 2.76
C ASP A 95 -7.62 -16.02 1.79
N LYS A 96 -8.61 -16.85 2.13
CA LYS A 96 -9.87 -16.96 1.37
C LYS A 96 -10.64 -15.64 1.27
N ALA A 97 -10.38 -14.70 2.17
CA ALA A 97 -10.91 -13.35 2.11
C ALA A 97 -10.47 -12.59 0.86
N PHE A 98 -9.39 -13.01 0.19
CA PHE A 98 -8.82 -12.36 -0.99
C PHE A 98 -8.85 -13.28 -2.22
N PRO A 99 -9.94 -13.31 -3.02
CA PRO A 99 -10.04 -14.18 -4.20
C PRO A 99 -8.92 -14.00 -5.22
N GLN A 100 -8.36 -12.80 -5.30
CA GLN A 100 -7.26 -12.45 -6.21
C GLN A 100 -5.92 -12.28 -5.49
N ARG A 101 -5.79 -12.75 -4.24
CA ARG A 101 -4.69 -12.46 -3.31
C ARG A 101 -4.58 -10.96 -3.00
N CYS A 102 -3.76 -10.60 -2.02
CA CYS A 102 -3.66 -9.23 -1.53
C CYS A 102 -2.23 -8.87 -1.15
N ASN A 103 -1.86 -7.60 -1.27
CA ASN A 103 -0.67 -7.07 -0.61
C ASN A 103 -1.01 -6.87 0.86
N ILE A 104 -0.10 -7.22 1.75
CA ILE A 104 -0.30 -7.13 3.20
C ILE A 104 0.66 -6.10 3.76
N GLU A 105 0.12 -5.02 4.29
CA GLU A 105 0.88 -3.97 4.98
C GLU A 105 0.78 -4.18 6.49
N PHE A 106 1.95 -4.33 7.11
CA PHE A 106 2.11 -4.24 8.56
C PHE A 106 2.52 -2.82 8.89
N ALA A 107 1.75 -2.14 9.71
CA ALA A 107 1.92 -0.73 10.02
C ALA A 107 2.05 -0.51 11.53
N GLN A 108 2.95 0.36 11.95
CA GLN A 108 3.14 0.78 13.33
C GLN A 108 3.07 2.31 13.39
N VAL A 109 2.19 2.83 14.23
CA VAL A 109 2.20 4.26 14.57
C VAL A 109 3.35 4.49 15.54
N THR A 110 4.33 5.29 15.17
CA THR A 110 5.52 5.57 15.98
C THR A 110 5.51 6.96 16.59
N ASP A 111 4.72 7.90 16.03
CA ASP A 111 4.52 9.24 16.56
C ASP A 111 3.18 9.78 16.05
N THR A 112 2.81 10.99 16.48
CA THR A 112 1.52 11.64 16.15
C THR A 112 1.24 11.68 14.65
N ASP A 113 2.26 11.81 13.81
CA ASP A 113 2.16 11.96 12.37
C ASP A 113 3.09 10.99 11.59
N VAL A 114 3.62 9.97 12.28
CA VAL A 114 4.59 9.03 11.71
C VAL A 114 4.09 7.60 11.79
N ILE A 115 4.01 6.94 10.64
CA ILE A 115 3.68 5.52 10.53
C ILE A 115 4.83 4.81 9.80
N ARG A 116 5.41 3.80 10.45
CA ARG A 116 6.34 2.86 9.81
C ARG A 116 5.55 1.74 9.16
N THR A 117 5.91 1.37 7.94
CA THR A 117 5.28 0.26 7.23
C THR A 117 6.31 -0.72 6.70
N ARG A 118 5.94 -1.99 6.68
CA ARG A 118 6.62 -3.07 5.97
C ARG A 118 5.57 -3.86 5.21
N VAL A 119 5.91 -4.28 4.00
CA VAL A 119 4.96 -4.91 3.10
C VAL A 119 5.39 -6.31 2.68
N TRP A 120 4.42 -7.19 2.58
CA TRP A 120 4.48 -8.41 1.80
C TRP A 120 3.67 -8.21 0.52
N GLU A 121 4.35 -8.02 -0.59
CA GLU A 121 3.68 -7.78 -1.87
C GLU A 121 3.20 -9.09 -2.51
N ARG A 122 2.00 -9.05 -3.05
CA ARG A 122 1.34 -10.13 -3.78
C ARG A 122 2.22 -10.65 -4.90
N GLY A 123 2.67 -11.91 -4.78
CA GLY A 123 3.50 -12.58 -5.77
C GLY A 123 4.99 -12.23 -5.76
N SER A 124 5.42 -11.22 -4.98
CA SER A 124 6.82 -10.77 -4.90
C SER A 124 7.45 -11.01 -3.54
N GLY A 125 6.65 -11.05 -2.47
CA GLY A 125 7.15 -11.18 -1.10
C GLY A 125 7.56 -9.84 -0.49
N ILE A 126 8.57 -9.84 0.39
CA ILE A 126 9.06 -8.60 1.03
C ILE A 126 9.76 -7.72 0.00
N THR A 127 9.31 -6.46 -0.08
CA THR A 127 9.95 -5.42 -0.90
C THR A 127 10.36 -4.24 -0.03
N MET A 128 11.26 -3.41 -0.55
CA MET A 128 11.81 -2.27 0.21
C MET A 128 10.84 -1.08 0.27
N ALA A 129 9.96 -0.97 -0.73
CA ALA A 129 8.97 0.11 -0.80
C ALA A 129 7.80 -0.27 -1.72
N CYS A 130 6.59 0.15 -1.35
CA CYS A 130 5.38 0.01 -2.15
C CYS A 130 4.59 1.33 -2.08
N GLY A 131 4.58 2.09 -3.17
CA GLY A 131 3.90 3.40 -3.22
C GLY A 131 2.39 3.29 -3.00
N THR A 132 1.73 2.29 -3.60
CA THR A 132 0.30 2.03 -3.38
C THR A 132 0.03 1.56 -1.95
N GLY A 133 0.94 0.77 -1.36
CA GLY A 133 0.87 0.33 0.03
C GLY A 133 0.99 1.48 1.03
N ALA A 134 1.87 2.46 0.77
CA ALA A 134 1.97 3.67 1.58
C ALA A 134 0.67 4.49 1.55
N CYS A 135 0.08 4.67 0.34
CA CYS A 135 -1.21 5.33 0.21
C CYS A 135 -2.33 4.57 0.92
N ALA A 136 -2.39 3.24 0.77
CA ALA A 136 -3.37 2.40 1.45
C ALA A 136 -3.24 2.49 2.98
N THR A 137 -2.01 2.54 3.49
CA THR A 137 -1.73 2.71 4.92
C THR A 137 -2.23 4.06 5.45
N ALA A 138 -1.99 5.14 4.72
CA ALA A 138 -2.49 6.47 5.10
C ALA A 138 -4.03 6.51 5.12
N VAL A 139 -4.68 5.89 4.13
CA VAL A 139 -6.14 5.77 4.09
C VAL A 139 -6.66 4.96 5.28
N ALA A 140 -6.06 3.80 5.56
CA ALA A 140 -6.44 2.96 6.69
C ALA A 140 -6.27 3.68 8.04
N ALA A 141 -5.18 4.43 8.21
CA ALA A 141 -4.95 5.24 9.41
C ALA A 141 -6.05 6.29 9.60
N ALA A 142 -6.40 7.01 8.53
CA ALA A 142 -7.47 8.01 8.58
C ALA A 142 -8.83 7.38 8.94
N LEU A 143 -9.18 6.22 8.36
CA LEU A 143 -10.42 5.51 8.64
C LEU A 143 -10.50 4.99 10.07
N THR A 144 -9.36 4.59 10.63
CA THR A 144 -9.27 4.05 12.00
C THR A 144 -8.88 5.08 13.05
N LYS A 145 -8.76 6.36 12.66
CA LYS A 145 -8.42 7.51 13.52
C LYS A 145 -7.08 7.33 14.26
N ARG A 146 -6.11 6.88 13.54
CA ARG A 146 -4.73 6.69 14.02
C ARG A 146 -3.81 7.81 13.55
#